data_8abd8537804a4354fcf46d67da172c96
#
_entry.id   8abd8537804a4354fcf46d67da172c96
#
_cell.length_a   1.000
_cell.length_b   1.000
_cell.length_c   1.000
_cell.angle_alpha   90.00
_cell.angle_beta   90.00
_cell.angle_gamma   90.00
#
_symmetry.space_group_name_H-M   'P 1'
#
loop_
_entity.id
_entity.type
_entity.pdbx_description
1 polymer ?
#
loop_
_entity_poly.entity_id
_entity_poly.type
_entity_poly.pdbx_seq_one_letter_code
_entity_poly.pdbx_strand_id
1 'polypeptide(L)'
;AFERMADGVEAQYFLRQAKGMFLHIQSMNTPENVSEVEKYMTPELYAEIKQLISENDYIADFSQLDCQLLASSAENGNFIASVKFFGKVSESPNTPAIDFSEIWNFTKPAAVEGAKWLVAGIQQTNSIN
;
A
#
# COMPACT_ATOMS: atom_id res chain seq x y z
N ALA A 1 -12.17 -15.48 -5.97
CA ALA A 1 -11.27 -14.76 -6.80
C ALA A 1 -11.99 -13.72 -7.59
N PHE A 2 -11.43 -12.52 -7.59
CA PHE A 2 -12.04 -11.42 -8.29
C PHE A 2 -11.45 -11.38 -9.69
N GLU A 3 -12.29 -11.24 -10.70
CA GLU A 3 -11.79 -11.01 -12.05
C GLU A 3 -11.75 -9.54 -12.35
N ARG A 4 -12.71 -8.76 -11.86
CA ARG A 4 -12.76 -7.33 -12.10
C ARG A 4 -13.02 -6.59 -10.82
N MET A 5 -12.49 -5.37 -10.75
CA MET A 5 -12.72 -4.46 -9.67
C MET A 5 -14.10 -3.81 -9.81
N ALA A 6 -14.55 -3.14 -8.77
CA ALA A 6 -15.85 -2.44 -8.81
C ALA A 6 -15.90 -1.40 -9.91
N ASP A 7 -14.77 -0.84 -10.33
CA ASP A 7 -14.71 0.14 -11.40
C ASP A 7 -14.64 -0.51 -12.79
N GLY A 8 -14.68 -1.84 -12.87
CA GLY A 8 -14.63 -2.55 -14.15
C GLY A 8 -13.25 -2.90 -14.66
N VAL A 9 -12.20 -2.44 -13.99
CA VAL A 9 -10.84 -2.73 -14.41
C VAL A 9 -10.47 -4.15 -13.98
N GLU A 10 -9.65 -4.84 -14.76
CA GLU A 10 -9.23 -6.18 -14.40
C GLU A 10 -8.46 -6.17 -13.10
N ALA A 11 -8.80 -7.11 -12.21
CA ALA A 11 -8.16 -7.18 -10.90
C ALA A 11 -6.65 -7.37 -11.00
N GLN A 12 -6.18 -8.19 -11.95
CA GLN A 12 -4.75 -8.42 -12.10
C GLN A 12 -4.00 -7.16 -12.51
N TYR A 13 -4.63 -6.33 -13.34
CA TYR A 13 -4.02 -5.07 -13.72
C TYR A 13 -3.90 -4.13 -12.50
N PHE A 14 -4.97 -4.04 -11.72
CA PHE A 14 -4.96 -3.23 -10.50
C PHE A 14 -3.89 -3.73 -9.53
N LEU A 15 -3.78 -5.05 -9.35
CA LEU A 15 -2.81 -5.60 -8.41
C LEU A 15 -1.37 -5.33 -8.82
N ARG A 16 -1.09 -5.33 -10.13
CA ARG A 16 0.25 -4.95 -10.58
C ARG A 16 0.54 -3.48 -10.26
N GLN A 17 -0.46 -2.61 -10.43
CA GLN A 17 -0.29 -1.21 -10.07
C GLN A 17 -0.10 -1.04 -8.57
N ALA A 18 -0.89 -1.76 -7.77
CA ALA A 18 -0.82 -1.67 -6.32
C ALA A 18 0.54 -2.14 -5.81
N LYS A 19 1.08 -3.22 -6.40
CA LYS A 19 2.39 -3.72 -6.01
C LYS A 19 3.48 -2.71 -6.34
N GLY A 20 3.40 -2.09 -7.52
CA GLY A 20 4.35 -1.04 -7.89
C GLY A 20 4.29 0.15 -6.94
N MET A 21 3.06 0.54 -6.55
CA MET A 21 2.88 1.65 -5.62
C MET A 21 3.45 1.29 -4.24
N PHE A 22 3.21 0.06 -3.78
CA PHE A 22 3.74 -0.42 -2.50
C PHE A 22 5.27 -0.30 -2.50
N LEU A 23 5.93 -0.81 -3.52
CA LEU A 23 7.38 -0.79 -3.58
C LEU A 23 7.92 0.64 -3.69
N HIS A 24 7.25 1.49 -4.45
CA HIS A 24 7.69 2.88 -4.60
C HIS A 24 7.56 3.63 -3.27
N ILE A 25 6.45 3.47 -2.58
CA ILE A 25 6.25 4.13 -1.29
C ILE A 25 7.28 3.65 -0.28
N GLN A 26 7.55 2.33 -0.26
CA GLN A 26 8.55 1.80 0.66
C GLN A 26 9.95 2.36 0.38
N SER A 27 10.25 2.64 -0.90
CA SER A 27 11.56 3.16 -1.25
C SER A 27 11.74 4.62 -0.81
N MET A 28 10.64 5.30 -0.48
CA MET A 28 10.68 6.69 -0.04
C MET A 28 10.52 6.83 1.47
N ASN A 29 10.63 5.72 2.22
CA ASN A 29 10.34 5.69 3.63
C ASN A 29 11.54 6.16 4.45
N THR A 30 12.04 7.35 4.20
CA THR A 30 13.13 7.97 4.94
C THR A 30 12.78 9.43 5.21
N PRO A 31 13.39 10.07 6.21
CA PRO A 31 13.07 11.46 6.50
C PRO A 31 13.28 12.42 5.32
N GLU A 32 14.28 12.16 4.48
CA GLU A 32 14.54 13.04 3.35
C GLU A 32 13.53 12.89 2.25
N ASN A 33 12.96 11.71 2.08
CA ASN A 33 12.13 11.42 0.93
C ASN A 33 10.64 11.27 1.23
N VAL A 34 10.24 11.31 2.50
CA VAL A 34 8.85 11.00 2.87
C VAL A 34 7.86 11.96 2.20
N SER A 35 8.26 13.19 1.91
CA SER A 35 7.34 14.14 1.28
C SER A 35 6.94 13.70 -0.12
N GLU A 36 7.72 12.81 -0.76
CA GLU A 36 7.40 12.34 -2.10
C GLU A 36 6.17 11.45 -2.11
N VAL A 37 5.79 10.86 -0.98
CA VAL A 37 4.65 9.95 -0.98
C VAL A 37 3.32 10.65 -0.72
N GLU A 38 3.34 11.97 -0.45
CA GLU A 38 2.11 12.69 -0.16
C GLU A 38 1.08 12.54 -1.28
N LYS A 39 1.52 12.53 -2.52
CA LYS A 39 0.61 12.45 -3.65
C LYS A 39 -0.01 11.06 -3.84
N TYR A 40 0.45 10.06 -3.09
CA TYR A 40 -0.07 8.71 -3.20
C TYR A 40 -0.98 8.34 -2.03
N MET A 41 -1.22 9.26 -1.10
CA MET A 41 -1.95 8.95 0.13
C MET A 41 -3.02 9.98 0.42
N THR A 42 -4.01 9.60 1.20
CA THR A 42 -4.94 10.58 1.73
C THR A 42 -4.18 11.47 2.71
N PRO A 43 -4.64 12.72 2.91
CA PRO A 43 -3.95 13.61 3.86
C PRO A 43 -3.86 13.05 5.26
N GLU A 44 -4.88 12.33 5.69
CA GLU A 44 -4.93 11.74 7.03
C GLU A 44 -3.84 10.67 7.19
N LEU A 45 -3.69 9.82 6.18
CA LEU A 45 -2.68 8.78 6.26
C LEU A 45 -1.29 9.38 6.18
N TYR A 46 -1.10 10.39 5.32
CA TYR A 46 0.21 11.02 5.17
C TYR A 46 0.65 11.65 6.50
N ALA A 47 -0.29 12.28 7.22
CA ALA A 47 0.04 12.88 8.51
C ALA A 47 0.53 11.83 9.51
N GLU A 48 -0.08 10.64 9.51
CA GLU A 48 0.36 9.56 10.38
C GLU A 48 1.73 9.04 9.99
N ILE A 49 1.95 8.85 8.70
CA ILE A 49 3.22 8.30 8.22
C ILE A 49 4.37 9.24 8.54
N LYS A 50 4.15 10.54 8.37
CA LYS A 50 5.20 11.51 8.66
C LYS A 50 5.65 11.44 10.11
N GLN A 51 4.72 11.21 11.03
CA GLN A 51 5.09 11.12 12.43
C GLN A 51 5.86 9.86 12.76
N LEU A 52 5.60 8.78 12.02
CA LEU A 52 6.26 7.52 12.32
C LEU A 52 7.66 7.42 11.73
N ILE A 53 7.99 8.19 10.69
CA ILE A 53 9.28 8.16 10.09
C ILE A 53 10.15 9.18 10.77
N SER A 54 10.64 8.92 11.93
CA SER A 54 11.40 9.92 12.61
C SER A 54 12.87 9.88 12.24
N GLU A 55 13.50 8.77 12.31
CA GLU A 55 14.94 8.72 12.12
C GLU A 55 15.41 7.53 11.35
N ASN A 56 14.52 6.83 10.70
CA ASN A 56 14.91 5.63 9.99
C ASN A 56 15.50 6.00 8.64
N ASP A 57 16.76 5.74 8.43
CA ASP A 57 17.37 5.98 7.12
C ASP A 57 17.69 4.69 6.39
N TYR A 58 17.16 3.55 6.82
CA TYR A 58 17.31 2.30 6.09
C TYR A 58 16.03 2.00 5.33
N ILE A 59 16.17 1.68 4.06
CA ILE A 59 15.02 1.31 3.25
C ILE A 59 14.85 -0.20 3.34
N ALA A 60 13.65 -0.64 3.71
CA ALA A 60 13.36 -2.06 3.85
C ALA A 60 13.58 -2.79 2.53
N ASP A 61 14.13 -3.99 2.60
CA ASP A 61 14.39 -4.81 1.43
C ASP A 61 13.39 -5.97 1.40
N PHE A 62 12.57 -6.02 0.34
CA PHE A 62 11.55 -7.06 0.21
C PHE A 62 12.09 -8.14 -0.71
N SER A 63 12.61 -9.22 -0.11
CA SER A 63 13.15 -10.31 -0.89
C SER A 63 12.04 -11.16 -1.52
N GLN A 64 10.82 -11.09 -0.99
CA GLN A 64 9.67 -11.75 -1.55
C GLN A 64 8.46 -10.87 -1.30
N LEU A 65 7.67 -10.59 -2.34
CA LEU A 65 6.48 -9.76 -2.20
C LEU A 65 5.36 -10.30 -3.08
N ASP A 66 4.26 -10.65 -2.44
CA ASP A 66 3.05 -11.10 -3.11
C ASP A 66 1.90 -10.23 -2.67
N CYS A 67 0.82 -10.23 -3.43
CA CYS A 67 -0.37 -9.47 -3.04
C CYS A 67 -1.64 -10.21 -3.43
N GLN A 68 -2.70 -9.93 -2.70
CA GLN A 68 -3.99 -10.57 -2.90
C GLN A 68 -5.08 -9.54 -2.70
N LEU A 69 -6.02 -9.45 -3.64
CA LEU A 69 -7.16 -8.54 -3.50
C LEU A 69 -8.15 -9.15 -2.53
N LEU A 70 -8.44 -8.44 -1.46
CA LEU A 70 -9.37 -8.93 -0.43
C LEU A 70 -10.77 -8.38 -0.65
N ALA A 71 -10.92 -7.17 -1.17
CA ALA A 71 -12.24 -6.57 -1.34
C ALA A 71 -12.17 -5.48 -2.39
N SER A 72 -13.28 -5.27 -3.09
CA SER A 72 -13.43 -4.18 -4.03
C SER A 72 -14.88 -3.78 -3.99
N SER A 73 -15.18 -2.51 -3.75
CA SER A 73 -16.56 -2.04 -3.63
C SER A 73 -16.67 -0.59 -4.04
N ALA A 74 -17.90 -0.11 -4.14
CA ALA A 74 -18.20 1.29 -4.37
C ALA A 74 -19.06 1.75 -3.20
N GLU A 75 -18.60 2.75 -2.46
CA GLU A 75 -19.30 3.23 -1.28
C GLU A 75 -19.16 4.73 -1.14
N ASN A 76 -20.25 5.40 -0.86
CA ASN A 76 -20.25 6.85 -0.59
C ASN A 76 -19.54 7.67 -1.65
N GLY A 77 -19.71 7.31 -2.91
CA GLY A 77 -19.13 8.07 -4.02
C GLY A 77 -17.68 7.73 -4.30
N ASN A 78 -17.14 6.70 -3.66
CA ASN A 78 -15.76 6.30 -3.90
C ASN A 78 -15.67 4.83 -4.27
N PHE A 79 -14.66 4.49 -5.07
CA PHE A 79 -14.26 3.09 -5.20
C PHE A 79 -13.26 2.79 -4.10
N ILE A 80 -13.39 1.63 -3.49
CA ILE A 80 -12.55 1.20 -2.37
C ILE A 80 -12.01 -0.18 -2.69
N ALA A 81 -10.75 -0.40 -2.38
CA ALA A 81 -10.12 -1.70 -2.55
C ALA A 81 -9.23 -2.01 -1.36
N SER A 82 -9.19 -3.27 -0.95
CA SER A 82 -8.29 -3.71 0.12
C SER A 82 -7.38 -4.79 -0.46
N VAL A 83 -6.09 -4.63 -0.26
CA VAL A 83 -5.07 -5.54 -0.78
C VAL A 83 -4.19 -6.00 0.37
N LYS A 84 -3.99 -7.31 0.46
CA LYS A 84 -3.04 -7.87 1.40
C LYS A 84 -1.71 -8.00 0.70
N PHE A 85 -0.67 -7.38 1.25
CA PHE A 85 0.71 -7.56 0.80
C PHE A 85 1.41 -8.45 1.80
N PHE A 86 2.15 -9.44 1.32
CA PHE A 86 2.79 -10.39 2.21
C PHE A 86 4.06 -10.94 1.55
N GLY A 87 4.92 -11.50 2.36
CA GLY A 87 6.17 -12.05 1.85
C GLY A 87 7.26 -11.98 2.92
N LYS A 88 8.45 -11.55 2.50
CA LYS A 88 9.59 -11.47 3.40
C LYS A 88 10.26 -10.13 3.28
N VAL A 89 10.66 -9.57 4.41
CA VAL A 89 11.27 -8.25 4.47
C VAL A 89 12.44 -8.24 5.46
N SER A 90 13.50 -7.54 5.08
CA SER A 90 14.60 -7.21 5.97
C SER A 90 14.47 -5.73 6.31
N GLU A 91 14.27 -5.42 7.58
CA GLU A 91 13.97 -4.06 8.00
C GLU A 91 15.18 -3.28 8.48
N SER A 92 16.31 -3.87 8.54
CA SER A 92 17.54 -3.15 8.88
C SER A 92 18.73 -3.88 8.28
N PRO A 93 19.88 -3.21 8.13
CA PRO A 93 21.05 -3.80 7.48
C PRO A 93 21.50 -5.04 8.23
N ASN A 94 21.90 -6.04 7.49
CA ASN A 94 22.46 -7.27 8.01
C ASN A 94 21.53 -8.05 8.93
N THR A 95 20.22 -7.85 8.80
CA THR A 95 19.26 -8.67 9.53
C THR A 95 18.61 -9.66 8.57
N PRO A 96 18.31 -10.86 9.04
CA PRO A 96 17.63 -11.83 8.19
C PRO A 96 16.24 -11.35 7.81
N ALA A 97 15.77 -11.75 6.66
CA ALA A 97 14.43 -11.44 6.25
C ALA A 97 13.43 -12.19 7.12
N ILE A 98 12.33 -11.51 7.48
CA ILE A 98 11.28 -12.11 8.27
C ILE A 98 9.97 -12.02 7.50
N ASP A 99 9.02 -12.85 7.87
CA ASP A 99 7.70 -12.82 7.25
C ASP A 99 6.99 -11.55 7.64
N PHE A 100 6.25 -10.98 6.69
CA PHE A 100 5.41 -9.83 6.98
C PHE A 100 4.06 -9.96 6.28
N SER A 101 3.07 -9.25 6.76
CA SER A 101 1.76 -9.19 6.15
C SER A 101 1.11 -7.87 6.55
N GLU A 102 0.59 -7.15 5.56
CA GLU A 102 -0.10 -5.87 5.77
C GLU A 102 -1.29 -5.77 4.86
N ILE A 103 -2.34 -5.11 5.30
CA ILE A 103 -3.49 -4.82 4.45
C ILE A 103 -3.48 -3.33 4.16
N TRP A 104 -3.49 -2.99 2.89
CA TRP A 104 -3.55 -1.60 2.44
C TRP A 104 -4.92 -1.33 1.86
N ASN A 105 -5.54 -0.24 2.30
CA ASN A 105 -6.83 0.18 1.79
C ASN A 105 -6.61 1.33 0.82
N PHE A 106 -7.21 1.22 -0.37
CA PHE A 106 -7.07 2.20 -1.43
C PHE A 106 -8.42 2.83 -1.70
N THR A 107 -8.44 4.09 -2.11
CA THR A 107 -9.66 4.78 -2.46
C THR A 107 -9.43 5.71 -3.65
N LYS A 108 -10.49 5.92 -4.45
CA LYS A 108 -10.50 6.97 -5.47
C LYS A 108 -11.93 7.40 -5.70
N PRO A 109 -12.18 8.66 -6.10
CA PRO A 109 -13.54 9.12 -6.35
C PRO A 109 -14.14 8.42 -7.56
N ALA A 110 -15.37 7.93 -7.43
CA ALA A 110 -16.01 7.20 -8.51
C ALA A 110 -16.47 8.13 -9.63
N ALA A 111 -16.81 9.37 -9.31
CA ALA A 111 -17.32 10.29 -10.30
C ALA A 111 -16.25 10.98 -11.14
N VAL A 112 -14.99 10.82 -10.80
CA VAL A 112 -13.91 11.50 -11.51
C VAL A 112 -13.25 10.51 -12.44
N GLU A 113 -13.44 10.70 -13.74
CA GLU A 113 -12.84 9.81 -14.70
C GLU A 113 -11.34 9.99 -14.70
N GLY A 114 -10.59 8.92 -14.75
CA GLY A 114 -9.15 8.99 -14.72
C GLY A 114 -8.56 9.26 -13.35
N ALA A 115 -9.37 9.22 -12.29
CA ALA A 115 -8.86 9.46 -10.95
C ALA A 115 -7.84 8.39 -10.57
N LYS A 116 -6.83 8.80 -9.79
CA LYS A 116 -5.81 7.87 -9.36
C LYS A 116 -6.13 7.32 -7.99
N TRP A 117 -5.72 6.10 -7.76
CA TRP A 117 -5.91 5.48 -6.45
C TRP A 117 -4.98 6.14 -5.44
N LEU A 118 -5.49 6.33 -4.23
CA LEU A 118 -4.71 6.81 -3.09
C LEU A 118 -4.75 5.75 -1.99
N VAL A 119 -3.67 5.62 -1.26
CA VAL A 119 -3.65 4.76 -0.07
C VAL A 119 -4.35 5.52 1.04
N ALA A 120 -5.35 4.89 1.66
CA ALA A 120 -6.14 5.52 2.71
C ALA A 120 -5.89 4.90 4.08
N GLY A 121 -5.28 3.74 4.14
CA GLY A 121 -4.98 3.10 5.43
C GLY A 121 -4.06 1.93 5.26
N ILE A 122 -3.26 1.67 6.27
CA ILE A 122 -2.34 0.53 6.32
C ILE A 122 -2.54 -0.15 7.65
N GLN A 123 -2.84 -1.46 7.60
CA GLN A 123 -3.03 -2.23 8.82
C GLN A 123 -1.98 -3.33 8.87
N GLN A 124 -1.27 -3.40 9.97
CA GLN A 124 -0.34 -4.49 10.19
C GLN A 124 -1.15 -5.69 10.62
N THR A 125 -1.03 -6.80 9.91
CA THR A 125 -1.69 -8.01 10.33
C THR A 125 -0.61 -8.88 10.92
N ASN A 126 -0.55 -8.97 12.21
CA ASN A 126 0.40 -9.75 12.81
C ASN A 126 0.04 -11.11 12.71
N SER A 127 0.74 -11.84 12.03
CA SER A 127 0.40 -13.20 11.85
C SER A 127 0.83 -14.01 12.93
N ILE A 128 1.04 -13.59 14.06
CA ILE A 128 1.42 -14.32 15.05
C ILE A 128 0.53 -15.14 15.54
N ASN A 129 -0.45 -15.09 15.30
CA ASN A 129 -1.36 -15.97 15.78
C ASN A 129 -1.64 -16.99 15.06
#